data_cc9c4de4cd2a7f728074e99ee09e2b6d
#
_entry.id   cc9c4de4cd2a7f728074e99ee09e2b6d
#
_cell.length_a   1.000
_cell.length_b   1.000
_cell.length_c   1.000
_cell.angle_alpha   90.00
_cell.angle_beta   90.00
_cell.angle_gamma   90.00
#
_symmetry.space_group_name_H-M   'P 1'
#
loop_
_entity.id
_entity.type
_entity.pdbx_description
1 polymer ?
#
loop_
_entity_poly.entity_id
_entity_poly.type
_entity_poly.pdbx_seq_one_letter_code
_entity_poly.pdbx_strand_id
1 'polypeptide(L)'
;MQPFRQFRWFYRIMGAGLVIALSVSLLSCHGKKSKPSSELQMTQIHRQKQLTNFGDPNFPLLADKLRHSNSRQLHFVQLGDSHTAADFFTGKLRSLLQNRYGDAGPGFISPISIPGQRTATVKFTDDKKNWWLSSSRKDNRADYPLGGFIATPENVSSTIRMDLSPSTFEKYGISALYQSHEASQIRTQFSQWDLPATQSEWQFSQQHSVSFPLRVDAQDTHLKIGGWLIKRQSSGIMLSALGINGATISMLDKWQPQWINTLVQLKPDMVILAYGTNEAFNDSLDLVAYQKELTSKVQEIRKAMPEVVILLVGPSDSLKNKTAASCAEQQPALLNGIIQAQQTVAKQQHTLFWNWQEFMGGSCSIRSWQQQNLARPDYVHLSAAGYERSAEALYSQIIGLIE
;
A
#
# COMPACT_ATOMS: atom_id res chain seq x y z
N MET A 1 17.10 -41.81 -39.28
CA MET A 1 17.36 -43.19 -38.82
C MET A 1 16.75 -43.35 -37.45
N GLN A 2 15.69 -44.13 -37.39
CA GLN A 2 15.05 -44.70 -36.16
C GLN A 2 15.92 -45.88 -35.66
N PRO A 3 15.61 -46.62 -34.56
CA PRO A 3 14.30 -46.72 -33.88
C PRO A 3 14.29 -46.90 -32.34
N PHE A 4 13.12 -46.68 -31.78
CA PHE A 4 12.31 -47.45 -30.80
C PHE A 4 12.97 -48.57 -29.96
N ARG A 5 12.61 -48.62 -28.67
CA ARG A 5 12.02 -49.81 -28.04
C ARG A 5 11.26 -49.48 -26.73
N GLN A 6 9.96 -49.86 -26.76
CA GLN A 6 9.09 -50.07 -25.60
C GLN A 6 9.41 -51.42 -24.96
N PHE A 7 9.11 -51.58 -23.69
CA PHE A 7 8.65 -52.88 -23.15
C PHE A 7 7.61 -52.66 -22.04
N ARG A 8 6.50 -53.36 -22.27
CA ARG A 8 5.32 -53.54 -21.38
C ARG A 8 5.38 -54.92 -20.75
N TRP A 9 4.46 -55.16 -19.77
CA TRP A 9 3.83 -56.41 -19.29
C TRP A 9 4.38 -56.93 -17.94
N PHE A 10 3.61 -57.61 -17.01
CA PHE A 10 2.19 -58.03 -16.88
C PHE A 10 1.88 -58.38 -15.42
N TYR A 11 0.63 -58.29 -15.03
CA TYR A 11 -0.27 -58.88 -14.03
C TYR A 11 0.12 -60.21 -13.31
N ARG A 12 -0.35 -60.40 -12.02
CA ARG A 12 -1.36 -61.31 -11.49
C ARG A 12 -1.17 -61.50 -9.99
N ILE A 13 -2.15 -61.27 -9.10
CA ILE A 13 -3.39 -61.90 -8.62
C ILE A 13 -3.20 -63.10 -7.68
N MET A 14 -4.05 -63.14 -6.61
CA MET A 14 -4.46 -64.15 -5.64
C MET A 14 -3.69 -64.07 -4.30
N GLY A 15 -4.27 -64.06 -3.15
CA GLY A 15 -5.60 -64.34 -2.64
C GLY A 15 -5.52 -65.30 -1.51
N ALA A 16 -6.03 -65.01 -0.39
CA ALA A 16 -6.61 -65.91 0.59
C ALA A 16 -6.55 -65.31 1.99
N GLY A 17 -7.67 -65.28 2.60
CA GLY A 17 -7.96 -64.78 3.92
C GLY A 17 -7.76 -65.80 5.01
N LEU A 18 -7.72 -65.29 6.24
CA LEU A 18 -8.09 -66.07 7.43
C LEU A 18 -8.70 -65.11 8.48
N VAL A 19 -9.88 -65.47 8.94
CA VAL A 19 -10.61 -64.91 10.06
C VAL A 19 -10.10 -65.59 11.35
N ILE A 20 -9.82 -64.86 12.42
CA ILE A 20 -9.86 -65.38 13.82
C ILE A 20 -10.11 -64.20 14.80
N ALA A 21 -11.29 -64.30 15.38
CA ALA A 21 -11.73 -64.14 16.78
C ALA A 21 -11.30 -62.95 17.65
N LEU A 22 -12.35 -62.39 18.22
CA LEU A 22 -12.40 -61.42 19.32
C LEU A 22 -11.66 -61.90 20.60
N SER A 23 -11.00 -60.94 21.23
CA SER A 23 -10.90 -60.90 22.68
C SER A 23 -11.04 -59.46 23.15
N VAL A 24 -12.08 -59.21 23.91
CA VAL A 24 -12.35 -57.96 24.61
C VAL A 24 -11.49 -57.87 25.82
N SER A 25 -10.63 -56.84 25.88
CA SER A 25 -9.93 -56.43 27.09
C SER A 25 -10.29 -54.98 27.41
N LEU A 26 -11.11 -54.81 28.42
CA LEU A 26 -11.37 -53.54 29.07
C LEU A 26 -10.07 -53.02 29.75
N LEU A 27 -9.47 -51.98 29.20
CA LEU A 27 -8.43 -51.20 29.88
C LEU A 27 -8.88 -49.77 30.07
N SER A 28 -8.99 -49.40 31.31
CA SER A 28 -9.25 -48.08 31.88
C SER A 28 -8.46 -46.98 31.21
N CYS A 29 -9.11 -46.01 30.56
CA CYS A 29 -8.48 -44.81 30.05
C CYS A 29 -8.28 -43.79 31.16
N HIS A 30 -7.04 -43.70 31.67
CA HIS A 30 -6.56 -42.50 32.35
C HIS A 30 -6.32 -41.45 31.31
N GLY A 31 -7.15 -40.41 31.26
CA GLY A 31 -7.05 -39.30 30.38
C GLY A 31 -5.78 -38.46 30.68
N LYS A 32 -4.74 -38.64 29.88
CA LYS A 32 -3.66 -37.64 29.80
C LYS A 32 -4.24 -36.39 29.11
N LYS A 33 -4.37 -35.30 29.87
CA LYS A 33 -4.56 -33.98 29.30
C LYS A 33 -3.40 -33.66 28.37
N SER A 34 -3.62 -33.76 27.07
CA SER A 34 -2.67 -33.29 26.07
C SER A 34 -2.54 -31.77 26.22
N LYS A 35 -1.32 -31.28 26.39
CA LYS A 35 -1.04 -29.85 26.26
C LYS A 35 -1.45 -29.41 24.87
N PRO A 36 -2.12 -28.25 24.71
CA PRO A 36 -2.44 -27.75 23.39
C PRO A 36 -1.15 -27.56 22.58
N SER A 37 -1.19 -28.01 21.33
CA SER A 37 -0.05 -27.91 20.42
C SER A 37 0.33 -26.44 20.23
N SER A 38 1.59 -26.18 19.95
CA SER A 38 2.13 -24.82 19.70
C SER A 38 1.39 -24.08 18.58
N GLU A 39 0.79 -24.82 17.64
CA GLU A 39 -0.08 -24.26 16.59
C GLU A 39 -1.39 -23.69 17.13
N LEU A 40 -2.03 -24.35 18.10
CA LEU A 40 -3.26 -23.83 18.75
C LEU A 40 -2.95 -22.59 19.60
N GLN A 41 -1.77 -22.50 20.23
CA GLN A 41 -1.33 -21.32 20.94
C GLN A 41 -1.01 -20.16 19.97
N MET A 42 -0.37 -20.44 18.84
CA MET A 42 -0.15 -19.42 17.78
C MET A 42 -1.47 -18.90 17.19
N THR A 43 -2.46 -19.75 17.01
CA THR A 43 -3.79 -19.35 16.51
C THR A 43 -4.58 -18.51 17.53
N GLN A 44 -4.32 -18.66 18.82
CA GLN A 44 -4.94 -17.82 19.86
C GLN A 44 -4.25 -16.47 20.07
N ILE A 45 -2.93 -16.37 19.86
CA ILE A 45 -2.20 -15.09 19.92
C ILE A 45 -2.62 -14.15 18.78
N HIS A 46 -3.10 -14.68 17.64
CA HIS A 46 -3.59 -13.88 16.51
C HIS A 46 -4.98 -13.23 16.71
N ARG A 47 -5.62 -13.38 17.86
CA ARG A 47 -6.91 -12.72 18.19
C ARG A 47 -6.76 -11.38 18.92
N GLN A 48 -5.56 -10.89 19.19
CA GLN A 48 -5.40 -9.52 19.69
C GLN A 48 -5.72 -8.54 18.56
N LYS A 49 -6.62 -7.62 18.83
CA LYS A 49 -6.97 -6.55 17.88
C LYS A 49 -5.83 -5.55 17.82
N GLN A 50 -4.99 -5.67 16.79
CA GLN A 50 -3.94 -4.68 16.52
C GLN A 50 -4.50 -3.40 15.90
N LEU A 51 -5.70 -3.47 15.30
CA LEU A 51 -6.42 -2.31 14.81
C LEU A 51 -7.37 -1.80 15.90
N THR A 52 -7.14 -0.58 16.34
CA THR A 52 -7.98 0.11 17.32
C THR A 52 -8.63 1.32 16.66
N ASN A 53 -9.94 1.44 16.77
CA ASN A 53 -10.66 2.68 16.49
C ASN A 53 -10.76 3.48 17.80
N PHE A 54 -10.05 4.59 17.89
CA PHE A 54 -10.08 5.50 19.03
C PHE A 54 -11.27 6.49 18.98
N GLY A 55 -12.36 6.09 18.36
CA GLY A 55 -13.58 6.89 18.28
C GLY A 55 -13.58 7.85 17.09
N ASP A 56 -13.08 7.42 15.92
CA ASP A 56 -13.16 8.23 14.69
C ASP A 56 -14.64 8.51 14.37
N PRO A 57 -15.04 9.80 14.38
CA PRO A 57 -16.45 10.18 14.24
C PRO A 57 -17.02 9.84 12.85
N ASN A 58 -16.16 9.68 11.86
CA ASN A 58 -16.54 9.41 10.47
C ASN A 58 -16.57 7.92 10.13
N PHE A 59 -16.05 7.06 11.02
CA PHE A 59 -16.00 5.62 10.76
C PHE A 59 -17.39 5.00 10.55
N PRO A 60 -18.46 5.36 11.28
CA PRO A 60 -19.81 4.87 11.02
C PRO A 60 -20.31 5.21 9.61
N LEU A 61 -20.01 6.43 9.12
CA LEU A 61 -20.35 6.86 7.76
C LEU A 61 -19.58 6.05 6.71
N LEU A 62 -18.27 5.81 6.93
CA LEU A 62 -17.46 4.97 6.05
C LEU A 62 -18.00 3.53 6.01
N ALA A 63 -18.34 2.96 7.17
CA ALA A 63 -18.91 1.61 7.26
C ALA A 63 -20.24 1.52 6.48
N ASP A 64 -21.08 2.54 6.58
CA ASP A 64 -22.32 2.62 5.78
C ASP A 64 -22.03 2.72 4.28
N LYS A 65 -21.11 3.60 3.88
CA LYS A 65 -20.68 3.73 2.48
C LYS A 65 -20.14 2.41 1.92
N LEU A 66 -19.41 1.63 2.70
CA LEU A 66 -18.87 0.32 2.30
C LEU A 66 -19.98 -0.73 2.12
N ARG A 67 -20.99 -0.77 3.00
CA ARG A 67 -22.15 -1.65 2.82
C ARG A 67 -22.93 -1.33 1.55
N HIS A 68 -22.89 -0.10 1.07
CA HIS A 68 -23.58 0.38 -0.13
C HIS A 68 -22.59 0.67 -1.29
N SER A 69 -21.44 -0.01 -1.33
CA SER A 69 -20.39 0.21 -2.34
C SER A 69 -20.82 -0.12 -3.77
N ASN A 70 -21.86 -0.91 -3.97
CA ASN A 70 -22.42 -1.28 -5.28
C ASN A 70 -23.07 -0.10 -6.04
N SER A 71 -23.30 1.04 -5.38
CA SER A 71 -23.93 2.23 -5.98
C SER A 71 -23.00 3.46 -6.03
N ARG A 72 -21.76 3.36 -5.57
CA ARG A 72 -20.83 4.50 -5.48
C ARG A 72 -19.38 4.07 -5.64
N GLN A 73 -18.52 5.03 -5.91
CA GLN A 73 -17.07 4.86 -5.85
C GLN A 73 -16.55 5.36 -4.51
N LEU A 74 -15.70 4.58 -3.87
CA LEU A 74 -14.98 4.92 -2.65
C LEU A 74 -13.50 5.00 -2.94
N HIS A 75 -12.79 5.93 -2.30
CA HIS A 75 -11.37 6.13 -2.53
C HIS A 75 -10.58 6.12 -1.24
N PHE A 76 -9.67 5.17 -1.10
CA PHE A 76 -8.68 5.12 -0.03
C PHE A 76 -7.35 5.64 -0.58
N VAL A 77 -6.71 6.53 0.16
CA VAL A 77 -5.41 7.10 -0.22
C VAL A 77 -4.40 6.82 0.88
N GLN A 78 -3.37 6.04 0.57
CA GLN A 78 -2.27 5.77 1.48
C GLN A 78 -1.05 6.60 1.12
N LEU A 79 -0.60 7.41 2.07
CA LEU A 79 0.66 8.14 2.05
C LEU A 79 1.66 7.38 2.93
N GLY A 80 2.91 7.21 2.48
CA GLY A 80 3.85 6.43 3.28
C GLY A 80 5.28 6.39 2.73
N ASP A 81 6.06 5.53 3.34
CA ASP A 81 7.47 5.31 3.04
C ASP A 81 7.71 4.17 2.02
N SER A 82 8.86 3.48 2.14
CA SER A 82 9.26 2.37 1.26
C SER A 82 8.29 1.17 1.35
N HIS A 83 7.63 0.94 2.48
CA HIS A 83 6.66 -0.13 2.63
C HIS A 83 5.41 0.12 1.76
N THR A 84 5.01 1.38 1.62
CA THR A 84 3.95 1.80 0.68
C THR A 84 4.45 1.79 -0.77
N ALA A 85 5.69 2.29 -1.02
CA ALA A 85 6.29 2.36 -2.35
C ALA A 85 6.53 0.98 -3.00
N ALA A 86 6.64 -0.07 -2.20
CA ALA A 86 6.74 -1.44 -2.67
C ALA A 86 5.44 -1.97 -3.31
N ASP A 87 4.30 -1.38 -3.00
CA ASP A 87 2.93 -1.71 -3.48
C ASP A 87 2.61 -3.23 -3.46
N PHE A 88 3.23 -3.99 -2.52
CA PHE A 88 2.82 -5.34 -2.20
C PHE A 88 1.71 -5.33 -1.15
N PHE A 89 1.91 -4.58 -0.06
CA PHE A 89 0.93 -4.40 1.01
C PHE A 89 -0.33 -3.71 0.48
N THR A 90 -0.16 -2.53 -0.12
CA THR A 90 -1.26 -1.73 -0.69
C THR A 90 -1.93 -2.43 -1.87
N GLY A 91 -1.17 -3.12 -2.71
CA GLY A 91 -1.70 -3.90 -3.84
C GLY A 91 -2.57 -5.07 -3.38
N LYS A 92 -2.14 -5.81 -2.36
CA LYS A 92 -2.94 -6.90 -1.78
C LYS A 92 -4.18 -6.36 -1.07
N LEU A 93 -4.03 -5.29 -0.25
CA LEU A 93 -5.17 -4.66 0.42
C LEU A 93 -6.20 -4.15 -0.58
N ARG A 94 -5.75 -3.49 -1.65
CA ARG A 94 -6.60 -3.05 -2.78
C ARG A 94 -7.37 -4.22 -3.37
N SER A 95 -6.68 -5.30 -3.71
CA SER A 95 -7.29 -6.49 -4.30
C SER A 95 -8.36 -7.11 -3.39
N LEU A 96 -8.10 -7.23 -2.10
CA LEU A 96 -9.06 -7.77 -1.13
C LEU A 96 -10.31 -6.89 -0.99
N LEU A 97 -10.12 -5.57 -0.91
CA LEU A 97 -11.21 -4.60 -0.85
C LEU A 97 -12.04 -4.61 -2.14
N GLN A 98 -11.38 -4.62 -3.30
CA GLN A 98 -12.04 -4.65 -4.60
C GLN A 98 -12.80 -5.95 -4.84
N ASN A 99 -12.28 -7.09 -4.41
CA ASN A 99 -12.97 -8.38 -4.50
C ASN A 99 -14.26 -8.42 -3.66
N ARG A 100 -14.29 -7.69 -2.55
CA ARG A 100 -15.48 -7.64 -1.67
C ARG A 100 -16.48 -6.56 -2.08
N TYR A 101 -15.98 -5.39 -2.44
CA TYR A 101 -16.79 -4.17 -2.58
C TYR A 101 -16.91 -3.65 -4.01
N GLY A 102 -16.29 -4.32 -4.98
CA GLY A 102 -16.22 -3.91 -6.38
C GLY A 102 -14.94 -3.12 -6.70
N ASP A 103 -14.54 -3.16 -7.96
CA ASP A 103 -13.33 -2.54 -8.48
C ASP A 103 -13.65 -1.25 -9.23
N ALA A 104 -13.31 -0.11 -8.64
CA ALA A 104 -13.45 1.22 -9.24
C ALA A 104 -12.15 1.74 -9.91
N GLY A 105 -11.13 0.89 -10.03
CA GLY A 105 -9.89 1.18 -10.75
C GLY A 105 -8.67 1.37 -9.86
N PRO A 106 -7.51 1.66 -10.47
CA PRO A 106 -6.24 1.82 -9.77
C PRO A 106 -6.20 2.99 -8.78
N GLY A 107 -6.94 4.08 -9.05
CA GLY A 107 -6.83 5.33 -8.32
C GLY A 107 -5.70 6.22 -8.85
N PHE A 108 -5.10 7.03 -7.98
CA PHE A 108 -4.01 7.94 -8.34
C PHE A 108 -2.66 7.22 -8.26
N ILE A 109 -1.84 7.39 -9.31
CA ILE A 109 -0.54 6.74 -9.48
C ILE A 109 0.54 7.75 -9.87
N SER A 110 1.81 7.35 -9.77
CA SER A 110 2.97 8.15 -10.17
C SER A 110 2.92 8.61 -11.64
N PRO A 111 3.67 9.68 -12.01
CA PRO A 111 3.65 10.20 -13.38
C PRO A 111 4.30 9.26 -14.40
N ILE A 112 5.39 8.60 -14.01
CA ILE A 112 6.16 7.64 -14.81
C ILE A 112 6.69 6.52 -13.91
N SER A 113 7.42 5.58 -14.46
CA SER A 113 8.15 4.55 -13.69
C SER A 113 9.14 5.20 -12.70
N ILE A 114 8.99 4.92 -11.42
CA ILE A 114 9.88 5.44 -10.37
C ILE A 114 10.94 4.38 -10.05
N PRO A 115 12.25 4.70 -10.18
CA PRO A 115 13.30 3.74 -9.85
C PRO A 115 13.22 3.24 -8.41
N GLY A 116 13.24 1.91 -8.24
CA GLY A 116 13.15 1.28 -6.92
C GLY A 116 11.75 1.24 -6.31
N GLN A 117 10.73 1.61 -7.08
CA GLN A 117 9.33 1.46 -6.68
C GLN A 117 8.61 0.45 -7.57
N ARG A 118 7.49 -0.05 -7.09
CA ARG A 118 6.60 -0.95 -7.80
C ARG A 118 5.21 -0.32 -7.88
N THR A 119 4.54 -0.51 -9.00
CA THR A 119 3.11 -0.23 -9.15
C THR A 119 2.43 -1.54 -9.53
N ALA A 120 1.53 -2.02 -8.69
CA ALA A 120 0.92 -3.34 -8.85
C ALA A 120 -0.05 -3.40 -10.05
N THR A 121 -0.75 -2.30 -10.31
CA THR A 121 -1.87 -2.23 -11.25
C THR A 121 -1.53 -1.65 -12.60
N VAL A 122 -0.45 -0.86 -12.69
CA VAL A 122 -0.04 -0.19 -13.93
C VAL A 122 1.43 -0.42 -14.19
N LYS A 123 1.75 -0.91 -15.37
CA LYS A 123 3.12 -1.03 -15.84
C LYS A 123 3.43 0.14 -16.77
N PHE A 124 4.45 0.91 -16.42
CA PHE A 124 4.97 1.95 -17.27
C PHE A 124 6.07 1.41 -18.19
N THR A 125 6.02 1.83 -19.45
CA THR A 125 7.12 1.77 -20.38
C THR A 125 7.31 3.17 -20.91
N ASP A 126 8.24 3.89 -20.31
CA ASP A 126 8.62 5.25 -20.65
C ASP A 126 10.00 5.23 -21.31
N ASP A 127 10.25 6.15 -22.20
CA ASP A 127 11.61 6.43 -22.65
C ASP A 127 12.29 7.31 -21.59
N LYS A 128 12.95 6.65 -20.62
CA LYS A 128 13.66 7.31 -19.50
C LYS A 128 14.72 8.33 -19.94
N LYS A 129 15.14 8.31 -21.18
CA LYS A 129 16.06 9.30 -21.74
C LYS A 129 15.36 10.59 -22.15
N ASN A 130 14.03 10.55 -22.30
CA ASN A 130 13.22 11.67 -22.74
C ASN A 130 12.37 12.28 -21.63
N TRP A 131 12.50 11.80 -20.38
CA TRP A 131 11.79 12.34 -19.22
C TRP A 131 12.74 12.59 -18.06
N TRP A 132 12.73 13.82 -17.57
CA TRP A 132 13.40 14.19 -16.34
C TRP A 132 12.48 13.90 -15.14
N LEU A 133 12.94 13.04 -14.22
CA LEU A 133 12.22 12.73 -12.99
C LEU A 133 12.83 13.46 -11.80
N SER A 134 12.05 14.34 -11.18
CA SER A 134 12.37 14.97 -9.88
C SER A 134 11.62 14.27 -8.76
N SER A 135 12.24 14.21 -7.57
CA SER A 135 11.67 13.56 -6.39
C SER A 135 11.89 14.40 -5.14
N SER A 136 10.86 14.61 -4.34
CA SER A 136 10.90 15.35 -3.08
C SER A 136 11.88 14.76 -2.06
N ARG A 137 12.26 13.49 -2.21
CA ARG A 137 13.30 12.87 -1.40
C ARG A 137 14.71 13.44 -1.71
N LYS A 138 15.00 13.73 -2.97
CA LYS A 138 16.35 14.07 -3.44
C LYS A 138 16.59 15.57 -3.48
N ASP A 139 15.56 16.35 -3.76
CA ASP A 139 15.65 17.78 -3.93
C ASP A 139 15.06 18.53 -2.75
N ASN A 140 15.56 19.73 -2.48
CA ASN A 140 15.08 20.61 -1.41
C ASN A 140 14.06 21.66 -1.88
N ARG A 141 13.60 21.61 -3.12
CA ARG A 141 12.53 22.49 -3.61
C ARG A 141 11.21 22.15 -2.90
N ALA A 142 10.33 23.12 -2.73
CA ALA A 142 9.07 23.03 -2.01
C ALA A 142 7.84 23.16 -2.93
N ASP A 143 7.94 22.69 -4.18
CA ASP A 143 6.90 22.81 -5.18
C ASP A 143 6.45 21.43 -5.74
N TYR A 144 6.63 20.37 -4.95
CA TYR A 144 6.21 19.04 -5.36
C TYR A 144 4.69 18.87 -5.28
N PRO A 145 4.09 18.14 -6.23
CA PRO A 145 2.67 17.81 -6.18
C PRO A 145 2.40 16.72 -5.13
N LEU A 146 1.14 16.41 -4.92
CA LEU A 146 0.70 15.21 -4.21
C LEU A 146 1.43 13.98 -4.77
N GLY A 147 2.02 13.17 -3.88
CA GLY A 147 2.83 12.01 -4.25
C GLY A 147 4.33 12.31 -4.41
N GLY A 148 4.73 13.59 -4.48
CA GLY A 148 6.13 14.02 -4.37
C GLY A 148 7.04 13.71 -5.55
N PHE A 149 6.48 13.50 -6.76
CA PHE A 149 7.22 13.27 -8.01
C PHE A 149 6.79 14.25 -9.10
N ILE A 150 7.74 14.64 -9.93
CA ILE A 150 7.51 15.47 -11.12
C ILE A 150 8.21 14.81 -12.29
N ALA A 151 7.47 14.53 -13.37
CA ALA A 151 8.03 14.18 -14.67
C ALA A 151 7.92 15.37 -15.62
N THR A 152 9.05 15.76 -16.20
CA THR A 152 9.14 16.85 -17.19
C THR A 152 9.68 16.28 -18.50
N PRO A 153 9.02 16.49 -19.65
CA PRO A 153 9.52 16.03 -20.93
C PRO A 153 10.83 16.75 -21.30
N GLU A 154 11.83 16.02 -21.76
CA GLU A 154 13.07 16.61 -22.28
C GLU A 154 12.92 17.07 -23.74
N ASN A 155 12.01 16.45 -24.46
CA ASN A 155 11.77 16.69 -25.88
C ASN A 155 10.28 16.72 -26.19
N VAL A 156 9.91 17.44 -27.24
CA VAL A 156 8.62 17.26 -27.88
C VAL A 156 8.49 15.82 -28.36
N SER A 157 7.33 15.19 -28.14
CA SER A 157 7.06 13.78 -28.38
C SER A 157 7.71 12.77 -27.40
N SER A 158 8.21 13.25 -26.25
CA SER A 158 8.55 12.35 -25.14
C SER A 158 7.35 11.49 -24.78
N THR A 159 7.54 10.17 -24.80
CA THR A 159 6.43 9.20 -24.70
C THR A 159 6.38 8.52 -23.35
N ILE A 160 5.17 8.33 -22.82
CA ILE A 160 4.85 7.41 -21.74
C ILE A 160 3.86 6.38 -22.28
N ARG A 161 4.12 5.11 -22.02
CA ARG A 161 3.14 4.04 -22.25
C ARG A 161 2.73 3.42 -20.91
N MET A 162 1.43 3.29 -20.71
CA MET A 162 0.81 2.66 -19.55
C MET A 162 0.07 1.40 -19.99
N ASP A 163 0.36 0.28 -19.34
CA ASP A 163 -0.35 -0.99 -19.51
C ASP A 163 -0.98 -1.38 -18.17
N LEU A 164 -2.24 -1.83 -18.19
CA LEU A 164 -2.88 -2.34 -16.97
C LEU A 164 -2.44 -3.77 -16.67
N SER A 165 -2.36 -4.09 -15.40
CA SER A 165 -2.07 -5.44 -14.90
C SER A 165 -3.14 -5.84 -13.85
N PRO A 166 -4.00 -6.83 -14.14
CA PRO A 166 -4.14 -7.54 -15.40
C PRO A 166 -4.66 -6.65 -16.53
N SER A 167 -4.38 -7.03 -17.79
CA SER A 167 -4.90 -6.33 -18.96
C SER A 167 -6.41 -6.51 -19.09
N THR A 168 -7.08 -5.49 -19.61
CA THR A 168 -8.54 -5.47 -19.81
C THR A 168 -8.89 -4.67 -21.06
N PHE A 169 -10.02 -4.98 -21.68
CA PHE A 169 -10.56 -4.24 -22.83
C PHE A 169 -11.54 -3.12 -22.43
N GLU A 170 -11.76 -2.92 -21.14
CA GLU A 170 -12.68 -1.90 -20.65
C GLU A 170 -12.14 -0.49 -20.87
N LYS A 171 -13.08 0.48 -20.90
CA LYS A 171 -12.74 1.89 -20.88
C LYS A 171 -12.57 2.40 -19.45
N TYR A 172 -11.59 3.28 -19.30
CA TYR A 172 -11.28 3.96 -18.05
C TYR A 172 -11.37 5.47 -18.22
N GLY A 173 -11.78 6.16 -17.18
CA GLY A 173 -11.55 7.60 -17.06
C GLY A 173 -10.13 7.86 -16.57
N ILE A 174 -9.41 8.74 -17.23
CA ILE A 174 -8.07 9.16 -16.82
C ILE A 174 -7.98 10.68 -16.78
N SER A 175 -7.32 11.23 -15.75
CA SER A 175 -6.94 12.64 -15.62
C SER A 175 -5.48 12.76 -15.25
N ALA A 176 -4.78 13.70 -15.87
CA ALA A 176 -3.42 14.07 -15.49
C ALA A 176 -3.43 15.08 -14.34
N LEU A 177 -2.63 14.86 -13.30
CA LEU A 177 -2.22 15.93 -12.40
C LEU A 177 -1.05 16.63 -13.04
N TYR A 178 -1.20 17.92 -13.38
CA TYR A 178 -0.20 18.65 -14.15
C TYR A 178 -0.02 20.07 -13.65
N GLN A 179 1.09 20.67 -14.06
CA GLN A 179 1.42 22.07 -13.90
C GLN A 179 2.02 22.57 -15.21
N SER A 180 1.56 23.73 -15.71
CA SER A 180 2.12 24.40 -16.88
C SER A 180 1.92 25.92 -16.80
N HIS A 181 2.95 26.70 -17.12
CA HIS A 181 2.85 28.16 -17.15
C HIS A 181 2.05 28.69 -18.36
N GLU A 182 2.07 27.96 -19.45
CA GLU A 182 1.35 28.25 -20.68
C GLU A 182 0.40 27.10 -21.00
N ALA A 183 -0.52 27.32 -21.94
CA ALA A 183 -1.33 26.24 -22.44
C ALA A 183 -0.46 25.16 -23.09
N SER A 184 -0.71 23.94 -22.73
CA SER A 184 0.03 22.76 -23.16
C SER A 184 -0.91 21.72 -23.75
N GLN A 185 -0.35 20.67 -24.35
CA GLN A 185 -1.13 19.59 -24.95
C GLN A 185 -0.46 18.23 -24.70
N ILE A 186 -1.30 17.23 -24.58
CA ILE A 186 -0.92 15.82 -24.61
C ILE A 186 -1.59 15.17 -25.81
N ARG A 187 -0.83 14.44 -26.61
CA ARG A 187 -1.37 13.58 -27.68
C ARG A 187 -1.41 12.14 -27.21
N THR A 188 -2.52 11.47 -27.46
CA THR A 188 -2.67 10.03 -27.26
C THR A 188 -2.96 9.36 -28.60
N GLN A 189 -2.94 8.02 -28.65
CA GLN A 189 -3.38 7.30 -29.85
C GLN A 189 -4.90 7.47 -30.11
N PHE A 190 -5.66 8.04 -29.18
CA PHE A 190 -7.12 8.19 -29.32
C PHE A 190 -7.54 9.65 -29.60
N SER A 191 -6.83 10.61 -29.00
CA SER A 191 -7.23 12.02 -29.03
C SER A 191 -6.09 12.93 -28.58
N GLN A 192 -6.28 14.22 -28.76
CA GLN A 192 -5.47 15.27 -28.16
C GLN A 192 -6.20 15.84 -26.95
N TRP A 193 -5.46 16.14 -25.88
CA TRP A 193 -5.97 16.74 -24.65
C TRP A 193 -5.38 18.13 -24.48
N ASP A 194 -6.24 19.13 -24.42
CA ASP A 194 -5.83 20.49 -24.14
C ASP A 194 -5.67 20.68 -22.62
N LEU A 195 -4.53 21.22 -22.22
CA LEU A 195 -4.16 21.49 -20.85
C LEU A 195 -3.98 22.99 -20.67
N PRO A 196 -5.00 23.72 -20.17
CA PRO A 196 -4.88 25.15 -19.89
C PRO A 196 -3.69 25.50 -18.97
N ALA A 197 -3.21 26.75 -19.08
CA ALA A 197 -2.22 27.25 -18.14
C ALA A 197 -2.71 27.19 -16.69
N THR A 198 -1.87 26.75 -15.74
CA THR A 198 -2.25 26.52 -14.34
C THR A 198 -1.73 27.58 -13.38
N GLN A 199 -1.07 28.64 -13.88
CA GLN A 199 -0.48 29.69 -13.06
C GLN A 199 0.43 29.17 -11.93
N SER A 200 1.20 28.12 -12.23
CA SER A 200 2.07 27.41 -11.28
C SER A 200 1.35 26.57 -10.20
N GLU A 201 0.05 26.37 -10.34
CA GLU A 201 -0.73 25.49 -9.48
C GLU A 201 -0.75 24.05 -10.03
N TRP A 202 -0.87 23.05 -9.15
CA TRP A 202 -1.11 21.67 -9.54
C TRP A 202 -2.61 21.43 -9.70
N GLN A 203 -3.05 21.02 -10.89
CA GLN A 203 -4.45 20.81 -11.22
C GLN A 203 -4.66 19.48 -11.94
N PHE A 204 -5.84 18.88 -11.76
CA PHE A 204 -6.26 17.76 -12.59
C PHE A 204 -6.81 18.27 -13.93
N SER A 205 -6.38 17.64 -15.02
CA SER A 205 -7.02 17.82 -16.33
C SER A 205 -8.48 17.35 -16.32
N GLN A 206 -9.23 17.70 -17.34
CA GLN A 206 -10.49 17.04 -17.61
C GLN A 206 -10.28 15.52 -17.68
N GLN A 207 -11.31 14.76 -17.33
CA GLN A 207 -11.28 13.31 -17.42
C GLN A 207 -11.54 12.89 -18.88
N HIS A 208 -10.66 12.07 -19.42
CA HIS A 208 -10.77 11.48 -20.74
C HIS A 208 -11.10 9.99 -20.65
N SER A 209 -11.91 9.50 -21.62
CA SER A 209 -12.23 8.07 -21.71
C SER A 209 -11.20 7.38 -22.61
N VAL A 210 -10.48 6.40 -22.07
CA VAL A 210 -9.39 5.71 -22.76
C VAL A 210 -9.50 4.19 -22.59
N SER A 211 -8.80 3.47 -23.45
CA SER A 211 -8.50 2.05 -23.31
C SER A 211 -6.99 1.87 -23.11
N PHE A 212 -6.60 0.77 -22.49
CA PHE A 212 -5.19 0.42 -22.31
C PHE A 212 -4.80 -0.69 -23.30
N PRO A 213 -3.55 -0.73 -23.79
CA PRO A 213 -2.43 0.17 -23.42
C PRO A 213 -2.65 1.62 -23.90
N LEU A 214 -2.32 2.57 -23.02
CA LEU A 214 -2.41 4.00 -23.33
C LEU A 214 -1.01 4.55 -23.61
N ARG A 215 -0.84 5.18 -24.77
CA ARG A 215 0.33 5.98 -25.13
C ARG A 215 0.01 7.46 -24.95
N VAL A 216 0.94 8.19 -24.31
CA VAL A 216 0.86 9.62 -24.06
C VAL A 216 2.13 10.26 -24.59
N ASP A 217 2.02 11.21 -25.52
CA ASP A 217 3.13 11.95 -26.10
C ASP A 217 3.02 13.43 -25.67
N ALA A 218 4.05 13.97 -25.02
CA ALA A 218 4.13 15.40 -24.72
C ALA A 218 4.26 16.21 -26.00
N GLN A 219 3.63 17.37 -26.05
CA GLN A 219 3.70 18.26 -27.23
C GLN A 219 4.61 19.48 -27.00
N ASP A 220 5.10 19.66 -25.79
CA ASP A 220 6.05 20.70 -25.37
C ASP A 220 6.92 20.24 -24.22
N THR A 221 7.91 21.05 -23.81
CA THR A 221 8.86 20.72 -22.73
C THR A 221 8.63 21.47 -21.43
N HIS A 222 7.64 22.35 -21.37
CA HIS A 222 7.31 23.12 -20.16
C HIS A 222 6.21 22.45 -19.30
N LEU A 223 5.57 21.42 -19.84
CA LEU A 223 4.59 20.61 -19.14
C LEU A 223 5.28 19.81 -18.01
N LYS A 224 4.68 19.86 -16.82
CA LYS A 224 5.07 19.00 -15.70
C LYS A 224 3.90 18.10 -15.34
N ILE A 225 4.17 16.80 -15.20
CA ILE A 225 3.17 15.79 -14.81
C ILE A 225 3.51 15.31 -13.40
N GLY A 226 2.53 15.39 -12.48
CA GLY A 226 2.62 14.92 -11.10
C GLY A 226 2.06 13.51 -10.87
N GLY A 227 1.22 13.02 -11.80
CA GLY A 227 0.61 11.70 -11.70
C GLY A 227 -0.65 11.56 -12.54
N TRP A 228 -1.27 10.39 -12.44
CA TRP A 228 -2.47 10.02 -13.20
C TRP A 228 -3.55 9.48 -12.27
N LEU A 229 -4.75 10.00 -12.35
CA LEU A 229 -5.93 9.43 -11.70
C LEU A 229 -6.66 8.55 -12.71
N ILE A 230 -6.69 7.24 -12.44
CA ILE A 230 -7.27 6.23 -13.33
C ILE A 230 -8.45 5.57 -12.61
N LYS A 231 -9.64 5.70 -13.19
CA LYS A 231 -10.90 5.20 -12.63
C LYS A 231 -11.61 4.29 -13.61
N ARG A 232 -12.25 3.24 -13.11
CA ARG A 232 -13.30 2.55 -13.85
C ARG A 232 -14.58 3.37 -13.82
N GLN A 233 -15.53 3.03 -14.69
CA GLN A 233 -16.89 3.59 -14.62
C GLN A 233 -17.76 2.84 -13.59
N SER A 234 -17.34 1.65 -13.18
CA SER A 234 -18.01 0.84 -12.17
C SER A 234 -17.93 1.44 -10.77
N SER A 235 -18.91 1.13 -9.96
CA SER A 235 -18.86 1.32 -8.50
C SER A 235 -17.82 0.40 -7.84
N GLY A 236 -17.47 0.68 -6.59
CA GLY A 236 -16.49 -0.09 -5.84
C GLY A 236 -15.41 0.78 -5.20
N ILE A 237 -14.23 0.19 -4.96
CA ILE A 237 -13.13 0.83 -4.25
C ILE A 237 -11.94 1.09 -5.18
N MET A 238 -11.34 2.28 -5.02
CA MET A 238 -9.98 2.62 -5.43
C MET A 238 -9.09 2.67 -4.19
N LEU A 239 -7.81 2.24 -4.31
CA LEU A 239 -6.79 2.49 -3.31
C LEU A 239 -5.53 3.02 -4.00
N SER A 240 -5.22 4.29 -3.76
CA SER A 240 -4.00 4.95 -4.24
C SER A 240 -2.86 4.72 -3.26
N ALA A 241 -1.70 4.29 -3.75
CA ALA A 241 -0.49 4.06 -2.96
C ALA A 241 0.56 5.12 -3.31
N LEU A 242 0.75 6.10 -2.43
CA LEU A 242 1.65 7.24 -2.61
C LEU A 242 2.85 7.10 -1.66
N GLY A 243 3.70 6.11 -1.93
CA GLY A 243 4.89 5.84 -1.15
C GLY A 243 6.14 6.49 -1.74
N ILE A 244 7.04 6.93 -0.86
CA ILE A 244 8.36 7.43 -1.24
C ILE A 244 9.42 6.71 -0.42
N ASN A 245 10.35 6.02 -1.10
CA ASN A 245 11.43 5.30 -0.43
C ASN A 245 12.24 6.23 0.50
N GLY A 246 12.31 5.87 1.78
CA GLY A 246 13.04 6.64 2.79
C GLY A 246 12.33 7.92 3.25
N ALA A 247 11.04 8.07 2.97
CA ALA A 247 10.27 9.22 3.45
C ALA A 247 9.97 9.12 4.95
N THR A 248 9.93 10.29 5.58
CA THR A 248 9.36 10.56 6.90
C THR A 248 8.08 11.38 6.72
N ILE A 249 7.29 11.55 7.76
CA ILE A 249 6.08 12.40 7.70
C ILE A 249 6.41 13.84 7.30
N SER A 250 7.58 14.36 7.68
CA SER A 250 8.08 15.69 7.30
C SER A 250 8.32 15.87 5.79
N MET A 251 8.34 14.76 5.02
CA MET A 251 8.40 14.85 3.57
C MET A 251 7.24 15.63 2.96
N LEU A 252 6.08 15.61 3.63
CA LEU A 252 4.88 16.34 3.19
C LEU A 252 5.10 17.86 3.17
N ASP A 253 6.03 18.40 3.97
CA ASP A 253 6.35 19.83 3.98
C ASP A 253 7.11 20.29 2.71
N LYS A 254 7.71 19.35 1.96
CA LYS A 254 8.32 19.61 0.66
C LYS A 254 7.31 19.68 -0.49
N TRP A 255 6.05 19.30 -0.22
CA TRP A 255 5.01 19.41 -1.22
C TRP A 255 4.45 20.83 -1.21
N GLN A 256 3.97 21.26 -2.35
CA GLN A 256 3.39 22.58 -2.49
C GLN A 256 2.28 22.79 -1.45
N PRO A 257 2.09 24.01 -0.90
CA PRO A 257 1.02 24.26 0.09
C PRO A 257 -0.37 23.78 -0.32
N GLN A 258 -0.64 23.68 -1.63
CA GLN A 258 -1.90 23.18 -2.15
C GLN A 258 -1.98 21.64 -2.31
N TRP A 259 -1.00 20.87 -1.84
CA TRP A 259 -1.07 19.39 -1.92
C TRP A 259 -2.34 18.84 -1.27
N ILE A 260 -2.77 19.48 -0.18
CA ILE A 260 -4.00 19.11 0.51
C ILE A 260 -5.24 19.37 -0.37
N ASN A 261 -5.26 20.46 -1.12
CA ASN A 261 -6.34 20.76 -2.06
C ASN A 261 -6.40 19.73 -3.20
N THR A 262 -5.24 19.25 -3.66
CA THR A 262 -5.18 18.16 -4.63
C THR A 262 -5.66 16.84 -4.04
N LEU A 263 -5.32 16.56 -2.78
CA LEU A 263 -5.85 15.41 -2.05
C LEU A 263 -7.37 15.48 -1.91
N VAL A 264 -7.91 16.67 -1.59
CA VAL A 264 -9.37 16.91 -1.53
C VAL A 264 -10.05 16.61 -2.87
N GLN A 265 -9.42 16.96 -4.00
CA GLN A 265 -9.96 16.66 -5.34
C GLN A 265 -10.04 15.16 -5.64
N LEU A 266 -9.22 14.33 -4.99
CA LEU A 266 -9.33 12.87 -5.05
C LEU A 266 -10.58 12.35 -4.32
N LYS A 267 -11.20 13.17 -3.46
CA LYS A 267 -12.37 12.84 -2.63
C LYS A 267 -12.18 11.55 -1.83
N PRO A 268 -11.13 11.45 -1.00
CA PRO A 268 -10.89 10.24 -0.24
C PRO A 268 -11.96 10.04 0.84
N ASP A 269 -12.42 8.80 0.99
CA ASP A 269 -13.25 8.37 2.11
C ASP A 269 -12.36 7.93 3.30
N MET A 270 -11.12 7.50 3.02
CA MET A 270 -10.11 7.18 4.02
C MET A 270 -8.73 7.67 3.57
N VAL A 271 -8.02 8.33 4.49
CA VAL A 271 -6.59 8.64 4.34
C VAL A 271 -5.79 7.77 5.32
N ILE A 272 -4.78 7.07 4.80
CA ILE A 272 -3.90 6.19 5.56
C ILE A 272 -2.52 6.83 5.60
N LEU A 273 -2.00 7.09 6.81
CA LEU A 273 -0.64 7.59 7.03
C LEU A 273 0.23 6.43 7.54
N ALA A 274 1.12 5.92 6.68
CA ALA A 274 1.97 4.76 6.94
C ALA A 274 3.45 5.17 6.97
N TYR A 275 3.84 5.83 8.04
CA TYR A 275 5.19 6.33 8.31
C TYR A 275 5.71 5.82 9.65
N GLY A 276 6.97 6.08 9.97
CA GLY A 276 7.57 5.77 11.27
C GLY A 276 8.84 4.94 11.16
N THR A 277 9.03 4.16 10.09
CA THR A 277 10.24 3.34 9.94
C THR A 277 11.49 4.22 9.82
N ASN A 278 11.47 5.24 8.96
CA ASN A 278 12.64 6.10 8.75
C ASN A 278 12.86 7.06 9.93
N GLU A 279 11.79 7.50 10.57
CA GLU A 279 11.86 8.25 11.83
C GLU A 279 12.57 7.43 12.91
N ALA A 280 12.21 6.15 13.07
CA ALA A 280 12.82 5.28 14.07
C ALA A 280 14.33 5.06 13.84
N PHE A 281 14.79 5.13 12.58
CA PHE A 281 16.21 5.01 12.22
C PHE A 281 17.03 6.31 12.42
N ASN A 282 16.39 7.41 12.74
CA ASN A 282 17.06 8.67 13.05
C ASN A 282 17.25 8.82 14.57
N ASP A 283 18.42 8.44 15.10
CA ASP A 283 18.72 8.47 16.53
C ASP A 283 18.67 9.87 17.16
N SER A 284 18.72 10.94 16.33
CA SER A 284 18.64 12.33 16.79
C SER A 284 17.23 12.92 16.71
N LEU A 285 16.22 12.12 16.36
CA LEU A 285 14.86 12.59 16.27
C LEU A 285 14.30 12.92 17.66
N ASP A 286 13.71 14.09 17.80
CA ASP A 286 12.92 14.48 18.97
C ASP A 286 11.51 13.89 18.85
N LEU A 287 11.15 12.98 19.75
CA LEU A 287 9.85 12.32 19.77
C LEU A 287 8.69 13.29 20.05
N VAL A 288 8.93 14.36 20.83
CA VAL A 288 7.91 15.38 21.13
C VAL A 288 7.64 16.20 19.86
N ALA A 289 8.69 16.61 19.17
CA ALA A 289 8.57 17.30 17.88
C ALA A 289 7.88 16.43 16.83
N TYR A 290 8.24 15.15 16.74
CA TYR A 290 7.59 14.18 15.84
C TYR A 290 6.08 14.05 16.15
N GLN A 291 5.73 13.86 17.43
CA GLN A 291 4.31 13.76 17.83
C GLN A 291 3.52 15.00 17.46
N LYS A 292 4.10 16.20 17.69
CA LYS A 292 3.48 17.48 17.31
C LYS A 292 3.29 17.59 15.79
N GLU A 293 4.28 17.21 15.02
CA GLU A 293 4.23 17.22 13.56
C GLU A 293 3.15 16.30 13.03
N LEU A 294 3.12 15.03 13.48
CA LEU A 294 2.09 14.07 13.09
C LEU A 294 0.68 14.56 13.45
N THR A 295 0.53 15.15 14.65
CA THR A 295 -0.72 15.79 15.10
C THR A 295 -1.15 16.89 14.12
N SER A 296 -0.22 17.76 13.74
CA SER A 296 -0.50 18.85 12.78
C SER A 296 -0.98 18.33 11.43
N LYS A 297 -0.33 17.26 10.89
CA LYS A 297 -0.76 16.66 9.60
C LYS A 297 -2.15 16.03 9.70
N VAL A 298 -2.46 15.33 10.78
CA VAL A 298 -3.81 14.78 11.01
C VAL A 298 -4.86 15.89 11.08
N GLN A 299 -4.57 16.98 11.79
CA GLN A 299 -5.49 18.13 11.91
C GLN A 299 -5.66 18.87 10.58
N GLU A 300 -4.59 19.05 9.80
CA GLU A 300 -4.64 19.64 8.46
C GLU A 300 -5.55 18.84 7.52
N ILE A 301 -5.39 17.52 7.49
CA ILE A 301 -6.24 16.61 6.69
C ILE A 301 -7.70 16.70 7.15
N ARG A 302 -7.94 16.61 8.48
CA ARG A 302 -9.30 16.63 9.03
C ARG A 302 -9.99 17.98 8.80
N LYS A 303 -9.24 19.08 8.89
CA LYS A 303 -9.78 20.42 8.60
C LYS A 303 -10.21 20.57 7.14
N ALA A 304 -9.41 20.04 6.23
CA ALA A 304 -9.70 20.11 4.79
C ALA A 304 -10.81 19.14 4.37
N MET A 305 -10.92 17.99 5.04
CA MET A 305 -11.87 16.91 4.74
C MET A 305 -12.55 16.43 6.03
N PRO A 306 -13.58 17.14 6.53
CA PRO A 306 -14.20 16.84 7.83
C PRO A 306 -14.81 15.44 7.95
N GLU A 307 -15.22 14.82 6.82
CA GLU A 307 -15.85 13.49 6.78
C GLU A 307 -14.86 12.34 6.52
N VAL A 308 -13.57 12.65 6.32
CA VAL A 308 -12.57 11.61 6.02
C VAL A 308 -12.25 10.78 7.26
N VAL A 309 -12.17 9.47 7.10
CA VAL A 309 -11.60 8.57 8.12
C VAL A 309 -10.09 8.60 8.02
N ILE A 310 -9.39 8.68 9.15
CA ILE A 310 -7.93 8.66 9.18
C ILE A 310 -7.46 7.38 9.89
N LEU A 311 -6.56 6.64 9.22
CA LEU A 311 -5.87 5.48 9.77
C LEU A 311 -4.37 5.76 9.87
N LEU A 312 -3.82 5.68 11.07
CA LEU A 312 -2.38 5.66 11.28
C LEU A 312 -1.90 4.21 11.29
N VAL A 313 -0.92 3.89 10.44
CA VAL A 313 -0.26 2.58 10.39
C VAL A 313 1.12 2.73 10.99
N GLY A 314 1.34 2.06 12.12
CA GLY A 314 2.64 2.03 12.79
C GLY A 314 3.71 1.31 11.98
N PRO A 315 5.00 1.57 12.24
CA PRO A 315 6.08 0.88 11.56
C PRO A 315 6.08 -0.63 11.86
N SER A 316 6.57 -1.42 10.92
CA SER A 316 6.88 -2.82 11.13
C SER A 316 8.05 -2.97 12.11
N ASP A 317 8.23 -4.18 12.67
CA ASP A 317 9.46 -4.48 13.39
C ASP A 317 10.66 -4.44 12.47
N SER A 318 11.82 -3.99 12.99
CA SER A 318 13.04 -3.84 12.18
C SER A 318 14.31 -3.85 13.02
N LEU A 319 15.46 -4.15 12.39
CA LEU A 319 16.78 -4.11 13.01
C LEU A 319 17.68 -3.10 12.30
N LYS A 320 18.35 -2.25 13.09
CA LYS A 320 19.34 -1.27 12.64
C LYS A 320 20.78 -1.75 12.84
N ASN A 321 21.12 -2.18 14.06
CA ASN A 321 22.45 -2.65 14.42
C ASN A 321 22.49 -4.19 14.51
N LYS A 322 22.66 -4.86 13.39
CA LYS A 322 22.56 -6.33 13.29
C LYS A 322 23.63 -7.09 14.05
N THR A 323 24.71 -6.45 14.45
CA THR A 323 25.88 -7.04 15.12
C THR A 323 25.88 -6.86 16.63
N ALA A 324 24.95 -6.08 17.19
CA ALA A 324 24.83 -5.92 18.63
C ALA A 324 24.47 -7.23 19.34
N ALA A 325 24.81 -7.34 20.61
CA ALA A 325 24.74 -8.60 21.38
C ALA A 325 23.29 -9.06 21.61
N SER A 326 22.38 -8.13 21.90
CA SER A 326 20.98 -8.45 22.15
C SER A 326 20.07 -7.90 21.03
N CYS A 327 18.92 -8.53 20.86
CA CYS A 327 17.95 -8.03 19.88
C CYS A 327 17.45 -6.62 20.21
N ALA A 328 17.30 -6.27 21.48
CA ALA A 328 16.90 -4.94 21.90
C ALA A 328 17.90 -3.86 21.43
N GLU A 329 19.21 -4.15 21.50
CA GLU A 329 20.28 -3.27 21.00
C GLU A 329 20.36 -3.24 19.47
N GLN A 330 19.81 -4.24 18.81
CA GLN A 330 19.77 -4.31 17.35
C GLN A 330 18.63 -3.50 16.77
N GLN A 331 17.54 -3.31 17.50
CA GLN A 331 16.42 -2.48 17.04
C GLN A 331 16.81 -1.00 16.93
N PRO A 332 16.15 -0.23 16.08
CA PRO A 332 16.24 1.24 16.15
C PRO A 332 15.81 1.72 17.54
N ALA A 333 16.64 2.53 18.18
CA ALA A 333 16.42 2.97 19.56
C ALA A 333 15.06 3.67 19.76
N LEU A 334 14.54 4.34 18.73
CA LEU A 334 13.28 5.10 18.79
C LEU A 334 12.06 4.32 18.30
N LEU A 335 12.18 3.06 17.84
CA LEU A 335 11.08 2.32 17.24
C LEU A 335 9.84 2.27 18.16
N ASN A 336 10.03 1.85 19.40
CA ASN A 336 8.92 1.79 20.37
C ASN A 336 8.37 3.17 20.72
N GLY A 337 9.25 4.19 20.82
CA GLY A 337 8.83 5.58 21.06
C GLY A 337 7.98 6.14 19.92
N ILE A 338 8.32 5.85 18.67
CA ILE A 338 7.52 6.23 17.50
C ILE A 338 6.15 5.56 17.54
N ILE A 339 6.07 4.26 17.80
CA ILE A 339 4.80 3.53 17.89
C ILE A 339 3.90 4.13 18.99
N GLN A 340 4.48 4.42 20.16
CA GLN A 340 3.76 5.04 21.28
C GLN A 340 3.28 6.47 20.95
N ALA A 341 4.12 7.27 20.27
CA ALA A 341 3.74 8.61 19.83
C ALA A 341 2.57 8.55 18.83
N GLN A 342 2.61 7.64 17.86
CA GLN A 342 1.53 7.45 16.89
C GLN A 342 0.22 7.01 17.57
N GLN A 343 0.29 6.06 18.50
CA GLN A 343 -0.87 5.62 19.25
C GLN A 343 -1.46 6.74 20.11
N THR A 344 -0.61 7.58 20.70
CA THR A 344 -1.01 8.75 21.47
C THR A 344 -1.74 9.77 20.59
N VAL A 345 -1.18 10.07 19.40
CA VAL A 345 -1.83 10.95 18.42
C VAL A 345 -3.17 10.37 17.98
N ALA A 346 -3.22 9.09 17.66
CA ALA A 346 -4.46 8.43 17.26
C ALA A 346 -5.55 8.56 18.32
N LYS A 347 -5.20 8.37 19.58
CA LYS A 347 -6.12 8.53 20.71
C LYS A 347 -6.58 9.99 20.88
N GLN A 348 -5.66 10.95 20.79
CA GLN A 348 -5.96 12.38 20.98
C GLN A 348 -6.76 12.98 19.81
N GLN A 349 -6.52 12.48 18.58
CA GLN A 349 -7.16 12.97 17.36
C GLN A 349 -8.35 12.11 16.92
N HIS A 350 -8.74 11.12 17.73
CA HIS A 350 -9.86 10.22 17.43
C HIS A 350 -9.74 9.61 16.03
N THR A 351 -8.63 8.88 15.76
CA THR A 351 -8.40 8.19 14.50
C THR A 351 -8.32 6.67 14.71
N LEU A 352 -8.19 5.92 13.63
CA LEU A 352 -7.80 4.53 13.71
C LEU A 352 -6.28 4.42 13.85
N PHE A 353 -5.81 3.38 14.53
CA PHE A 353 -4.40 3.02 14.62
C PHE A 353 -4.20 1.52 14.44
N TRP A 354 -3.30 1.11 13.55
CA TRP A 354 -2.88 -0.26 13.38
C TRP A 354 -1.43 -0.45 13.82
N ASN A 355 -1.22 -1.28 14.83
CA ASN A 355 0.12 -1.61 15.34
C ASN A 355 0.70 -2.77 14.54
N TRP A 356 1.50 -2.43 13.51
CA TRP A 356 2.10 -3.42 12.63
C TRP A 356 3.15 -4.27 13.35
N GLN A 357 4.00 -3.67 14.18
CA GLN A 357 4.99 -4.41 14.97
C GLN A 357 4.30 -5.46 15.86
N GLU A 358 3.23 -5.11 16.55
CA GLU A 358 2.46 -6.03 17.39
C GLU A 358 1.84 -7.18 16.57
N PHE A 359 1.33 -6.87 15.37
CA PHE A 359 0.85 -7.90 14.45
C PHE A 359 1.96 -8.88 14.05
N MET A 360 3.18 -8.43 13.89
CA MET A 360 4.32 -9.27 13.56
C MET A 360 4.74 -10.19 14.71
N GLY A 361 4.32 -9.91 15.95
CA GLY A 361 4.68 -10.63 17.18
C GLY A 361 5.47 -9.77 18.16
N GLY A 362 5.46 -8.44 17.98
CA GLY A 362 6.16 -7.49 18.86
C GLY A 362 7.64 -7.32 18.54
N SER A 363 8.35 -6.78 19.49
CA SER A 363 9.80 -6.53 19.39
C SER A 363 10.58 -7.78 18.98
N CYS A 364 11.51 -7.61 18.04
CA CYS A 364 12.40 -8.66 17.52
C CYS A 364 11.73 -9.73 16.66
N SER A 365 10.45 -9.58 16.37
CA SER A 365 9.70 -10.52 15.53
C SER A 365 10.22 -10.61 14.08
N ILE A 366 10.86 -9.56 13.57
CA ILE A 366 11.43 -9.52 12.21
C ILE A 366 12.42 -10.66 11.94
N ARG A 367 13.14 -11.15 12.97
CA ARG A 367 14.04 -12.31 12.84
C ARG A 367 13.27 -13.59 12.50
N SER A 368 12.20 -13.85 13.25
CA SER A 368 11.32 -15.00 13.01
C SER A 368 10.64 -14.87 11.63
N TRP A 369 10.25 -13.66 11.24
CA TRP A 369 9.69 -13.40 9.92
C TRP A 369 10.71 -13.67 8.80
N GLN A 370 11.98 -13.28 9.01
CA GLN A 370 13.04 -13.56 8.03
C GLN A 370 13.31 -15.06 7.90
N GLN A 371 13.34 -15.81 9.01
CA GLN A 371 13.49 -17.27 9.01
C GLN A 371 12.34 -17.98 8.28
N GLN A 372 11.13 -17.40 8.29
CA GLN A 372 9.96 -17.89 7.58
C GLN A 372 9.87 -17.36 6.12
N ASN A 373 10.89 -16.69 5.61
CA ASN A 373 10.90 -16.01 4.30
C ASN A 373 9.81 -14.91 4.15
N LEU A 374 9.32 -14.34 5.26
CA LEU A 374 8.36 -13.24 5.29
C LEU A 374 9.04 -11.88 5.36
N ALA A 375 10.31 -11.82 5.73
CA ALA A 375 11.11 -10.58 5.70
C ALA A 375 12.37 -10.77 4.87
N ARG A 376 12.90 -9.64 4.37
CA ARG A 376 14.15 -9.61 3.60
C ARG A 376 15.37 -9.72 4.52
N PRO A 377 16.55 -10.09 3.96
CA PRO A 377 17.79 -10.17 4.74
C PRO A 377 18.28 -8.84 5.32
N ASP A 378 17.71 -7.72 4.87
CA ASP A 378 17.98 -6.39 5.44
C ASP A 378 17.37 -6.20 6.83
N TYR A 379 16.41 -7.05 7.23
CA TYR A 379 15.65 -6.96 8.48
C TYR A 379 14.89 -5.62 8.66
N VAL A 380 14.50 -5.00 7.57
CA VAL A 380 13.67 -3.78 7.54
C VAL A 380 12.46 -4.01 6.65
N HIS A 381 12.70 -4.47 5.42
CA HIS A 381 11.63 -4.68 4.45
C HIS A 381 11.10 -6.13 4.51
N LEU A 382 9.83 -6.27 4.21
CA LEU A 382 9.22 -7.58 4.10
C LEU A 382 9.41 -8.17 2.69
N SER A 383 9.25 -9.48 2.57
CA SER A 383 9.07 -10.13 1.29
C SER A 383 7.66 -9.84 0.75
N ALA A 384 7.38 -10.18 -0.51
CA ALA A 384 6.02 -10.09 -1.05
C ALA A 384 5.02 -10.83 -0.15
N ALA A 385 5.34 -12.07 0.26
CA ALA A 385 4.50 -12.87 1.14
C ALA A 385 4.28 -12.22 2.53
N GLY A 386 5.31 -11.58 3.09
CA GLY A 386 5.17 -10.87 4.37
C GLY A 386 4.28 -9.64 4.26
N TYR A 387 4.39 -8.88 3.20
CA TYR A 387 3.50 -7.75 2.93
C TYR A 387 2.06 -8.20 2.70
N GLU A 388 1.85 -9.25 1.91
CA GLU A 388 0.52 -9.79 1.63
C GLU A 388 -0.16 -10.33 2.90
N ARG A 389 0.56 -11.07 3.74
CA ARG A 389 0.09 -11.54 5.05
C ARG A 389 -0.32 -10.36 5.96
N SER A 390 0.45 -9.28 5.95
CA SER A 390 0.16 -8.06 6.72
C SER A 390 -1.09 -7.36 6.21
N ALA A 391 -1.27 -7.29 4.88
CA ALA A 391 -2.45 -6.71 4.26
C ALA A 391 -3.72 -7.53 4.54
N GLU A 392 -3.63 -8.86 4.52
CA GLU A 392 -4.72 -9.77 4.88
C GLU A 392 -5.19 -9.56 6.33
N ALA A 393 -4.23 -9.36 7.24
CA ALA A 393 -4.53 -9.10 8.64
C ALA A 393 -5.22 -7.74 8.82
N LEU A 394 -4.69 -6.67 8.23
CA LEU A 394 -5.32 -5.36 8.31
C LEU A 394 -6.73 -5.38 7.69
N TYR A 395 -6.86 -5.98 6.49
CA TYR A 395 -8.15 -6.15 5.83
C TYR A 395 -9.17 -6.86 6.74
N SER A 396 -8.80 -8.01 7.31
CA SER A 396 -9.68 -8.78 8.20
C SER A 396 -10.14 -7.97 9.41
N GLN A 397 -9.23 -7.15 9.98
CA GLN A 397 -9.54 -6.33 11.14
C GLN A 397 -10.40 -5.10 10.77
N ILE A 398 -10.21 -4.51 9.58
CA ILE A 398 -11.11 -3.46 9.07
C ILE A 398 -12.52 -4.03 8.88
N ILE A 399 -12.63 -5.20 8.24
CA ILE A 399 -13.94 -5.85 8.07
C ILE A 399 -14.62 -6.14 9.41
N GLY A 400 -13.87 -6.65 10.39
CA GLY A 400 -14.41 -6.91 11.73
C GLY A 400 -14.79 -5.66 12.53
N LEU A 401 -14.41 -4.45 12.10
CA LEU A 401 -14.92 -3.19 12.66
C LEU A 401 -16.20 -2.70 11.94
N ILE A 402 -16.41 -3.13 10.68
CA ILE A 402 -17.56 -2.73 9.85
C ILE A 402 -18.79 -3.60 10.13
N GLU A 403 -18.56 -4.88 10.40
CA GLU A 403 -19.59 -5.87 10.77
C GLU A 403 -20.01 -5.75 12.23
#